data_9048d04ac79a71543c18892373a1db44
#
_entry.id   9048d04ac79a71543c18892373a1db44
#
_cell.length_a   1.000
_cell.length_b   1.000
_cell.length_c   1.000
_cell.angle_alpha   90.00
_cell.angle_beta   90.00
_cell.angle_gamma   90.00
#
_symmetry.space_group_name_H-M   'P 1'
#
loop_
_entity.id
_entity.type
_entity.pdbx_description
1 polymer ?
#
loop_
_entity_poly.entity_id
_entity_poly.type
_entity_poly.pdbx_seq_one_letter_code
_entity_poly.pdbx_strand_id
1 'polypeptide(L)'
;DELRESSAQTRERKLEELRARFDESNNIEWSQRFEQAGANVIYGFHDFKVHSKICTIARHTENGIQYITQLGTGNYNEKTAKQYTDVSLITADERIGQDAGAFFNNMALGNLSGRYSRLFVAPTSLKNNILALMDEQIAKGKDGYILLKFNSLTDIDVIAKLREASCAGVTVEMIVRGICCLLPGVPGHTENITVTSIVGRFLEHSRIYVFGRGDEEKMYISSADLMTRNTERRVEIACPIDDPAVRTRLHDILYAMQHDTVKARVLQPDGTYCKKPAVQDPICAQDLLMQQAIENARKQAAQPAPHPGFLEKIRKWFSGS
;
A
#
# COMPACT_ATOMS: atom_id res chain seq x y z
N ASP A 1 -22.44 22.05 29.86
CA ASP A 1 -22.53 22.89 28.65
C ASP A 1 -21.16 23.07 27.99
N GLU A 2 -20.05 23.33 28.71
CA GLU A 2 -18.69 23.46 28.15
C GLU A 2 -18.19 22.19 27.43
N LEU A 3 -18.54 21.00 27.91
CA LEU A 3 -18.18 19.73 27.23
C LEU A 3 -18.95 19.49 25.92
N ARG A 4 -20.15 20.08 25.80
CA ARG A 4 -20.97 20.03 24.57
C ARG A 4 -20.50 21.06 23.55
N GLU A 5 -20.12 22.27 23.99
CA GLU A 5 -19.53 23.29 23.10
C GLU A 5 -18.14 22.88 22.60
N SER A 6 -17.28 22.30 23.45
CA SER A 6 -15.99 21.75 23.05
C SER A 6 -16.12 20.62 22.01
N SER A 7 -17.14 19.77 22.13
CA SER A 7 -17.41 18.71 21.16
C SER A 7 -17.93 19.26 19.83
N ALA A 8 -18.76 20.30 19.85
CA ALA A 8 -19.28 20.96 18.65
C ALA A 8 -18.18 21.72 17.89
N GLN A 9 -17.35 22.50 18.59
CA GLN A 9 -16.20 23.19 17.99
C GLN A 9 -15.14 22.24 17.45
N THR A 10 -14.90 21.12 18.15
CA THR A 10 -13.99 20.08 17.67
C THR A 10 -14.55 19.39 16.43
N ARG A 11 -15.87 19.21 16.35
CA ARG A 11 -16.59 18.65 15.21
C ARG A 11 -16.55 19.60 14.01
N GLU A 12 -16.77 20.88 14.24
CA GLU A 12 -16.77 21.94 13.21
C GLU A 12 -15.36 22.11 12.60
N ARG A 13 -14.32 22.11 13.44
CA ARG A 13 -12.92 22.17 12.99
C ARG A 13 -12.50 20.91 12.21
N LYS A 14 -12.93 19.72 12.61
CA LYS A 14 -12.71 18.48 11.85
C LYS A 14 -13.46 18.47 10.53
N LEU A 15 -14.64 19.08 10.50
CA LEU A 15 -15.37 19.34 9.26
C LEU A 15 -14.61 20.31 8.35
N GLU A 16 -13.97 21.35 8.88
CA GLU A 16 -13.10 22.26 8.13
C GLU A 16 -11.84 21.59 7.59
N GLU A 17 -11.18 20.74 8.37
CA GLU A 17 -10.03 19.95 7.91
C GLU A 17 -10.40 18.92 6.82
N LEU A 18 -11.58 18.35 6.90
CA LEU A 18 -12.16 17.55 5.82
C LEU A 18 -12.43 18.41 4.58
N ARG A 19 -12.74 19.69 4.68
CA ARG A 19 -13.00 20.63 3.58
C ARG A 19 -11.78 20.96 2.73
N ALA A 20 -10.56 20.73 3.18
CA ALA A 20 -9.34 21.16 2.51
C ALA A 20 -8.86 20.32 1.31
N ARG A 21 -9.57 19.26 0.89
CA ARG A 21 -9.18 18.41 -0.27
C ARG A 21 -10.36 17.75 -0.96
N PHE A 22 -10.42 17.92 -2.29
CA PHE A 22 -11.19 17.15 -3.28
C PHE A 22 -12.22 16.13 -2.75
N ASP A 23 -13.50 16.41 -2.81
CA ASP A 23 -14.64 15.55 -2.46
C ASP A 23 -15.20 15.67 -1.02
N GLU A 24 -15.02 16.80 -0.37
CA GLU A 24 -15.38 17.03 1.02
C GLU A 24 -16.86 17.05 1.32
N SER A 25 -17.60 17.78 0.52
CA SER A 25 -19.06 17.87 0.66
C SER A 25 -19.68 16.47 0.53
N ASN A 26 -19.13 15.65 -0.35
CA ASN A 26 -19.55 14.27 -0.55
C ASN A 26 -19.23 13.38 0.66
N ASN A 27 -18.01 13.52 1.22
CA ASN A 27 -17.61 12.75 2.42
C ASN A 27 -18.46 13.10 3.64
N ILE A 28 -18.80 14.39 3.82
CA ILE A 28 -19.70 14.83 4.91
C ILE A 28 -21.09 14.26 4.72
N GLU A 29 -21.65 14.34 3.53
CA GLU A 29 -22.96 13.81 3.21
C GLU A 29 -23.03 12.30 3.47
N TRP A 30 -22.02 11.54 3.00
CA TRP A 30 -21.96 10.10 3.22
C TRP A 30 -21.77 9.73 4.68
N SER A 31 -20.95 10.46 5.45
CA SER A 31 -20.81 10.20 6.88
C SER A 31 -22.13 10.36 7.63
N GLN A 32 -22.90 11.42 7.31
CA GLN A 32 -24.24 11.63 7.89
C GLN A 32 -25.22 10.51 7.49
N ARG A 33 -25.20 10.07 6.24
CA ARG A 33 -26.04 8.95 5.78
C ARG A 33 -25.70 7.64 6.48
N PHE A 34 -24.40 7.37 6.71
CA PHE A 34 -23.98 6.20 7.45
C PHE A 34 -24.40 6.27 8.92
N GLU A 35 -24.27 7.41 9.58
CA GLU A 35 -24.77 7.61 10.95
C GLU A 35 -26.29 7.41 11.02
N GLN A 36 -27.06 7.95 10.07
CA GLN A 36 -28.50 7.77 10.00
C GLN A 36 -28.90 6.30 9.77
N ALA A 37 -28.06 5.56 9.05
CA ALA A 37 -28.25 4.11 8.85
C ALA A 37 -27.79 3.26 10.04
N GLY A 38 -27.36 3.88 11.15
CA GLY A 38 -26.95 3.18 12.37
C GLY A 38 -25.47 2.76 12.39
N ALA A 39 -24.66 3.20 11.43
CA ALA A 39 -23.23 2.93 11.44
C ALA A 39 -22.50 3.82 12.47
N ASN A 40 -21.48 3.26 13.10
CA ASN A 40 -20.57 4.02 13.94
C ASN A 40 -19.50 4.70 13.07
N VAL A 41 -19.55 6.02 12.92
CA VAL A 41 -18.62 6.78 12.10
C VAL A 41 -17.49 7.34 12.97
N ILE A 42 -16.24 7.02 12.62
CA ILE A 42 -15.05 7.52 13.29
C ILE A 42 -14.44 8.62 12.41
N TYR A 43 -14.45 9.84 12.87
CA TYR A 43 -13.95 11.01 12.12
C TYR A 43 -12.41 11.16 12.15
N GLY A 44 -11.71 10.16 12.67
CA GLY A 44 -10.25 10.14 12.73
C GLY A 44 -9.68 10.85 13.95
N PHE A 45 -8.42 11.29 13.85
CA PHE A 45 -7.65 11.88 14.95
C PHE A 45 -7.33 13.34 14.66
N HIS A 46 -7.13 14.14 15.72
CA HIS A 46 -6.83 15.56 15.58
C HIS A 46 -5.52 15.80 14.79
N ASP A 47 -4.45 15.08 15.15
CA ASP A 47 -3.11 15.33 14.61
C ASP A 47 -2.63 14.25 13.62
N PHE A 48 -3.44 13.21 13.40
CA PHE A 48 -3.09 12.10 12.53
C PHE A 48 -4.12 11.88 11.43
N LYS A 49 -3.69 12.04 10.19
CA LYS A 49 -4.54 11.70 9.05
C LYS A 49 -4.62 10.18 8.89
N VAL A 50 -5.82 9.63 8.88
CA VAL A 50 -6.04 8.22 8.50
C VAL A 50 -5.91 8.11 6.99
N HIS A 51 -4.91 7.33 6.55
CA HIS A 51 -4.63 7.13 5.13
C HIS A 51 -4.61 5.63 4.74
N SER A 52 -4.77 4.75 5.70
CA SER A 52 -4.92 3.31 5.48
C SER A 52 -6.17 3.00 4.64
N LYS A 53 -6.11 1.92 3.84
CA LYS A 53 -7.21 1.40 3.03
C LYS A 53 -7.43 -0.03 3.47
N ILE A 54 -8.39 -0.20 4.38
CA ILE A 54 -8.73 -1.48 4.96
C ILE A 54 -10.26 -1.60 5.09
N CYS A 55 -10.77 -2.77 4.74
CA CYS A 55 -12.15 -3.15 4.97
C CYS A 55 -12.15 -4.58 5.51
N THR A 56 -12.93 -4.85 6.54
CA THR A 56 -13.06 -6.21 7.05
C THR A 56 -14.52 -6.55 7.31
N ILE A 57 -14.88 -7.78 6.95
CA ILE A 57 -16.16 -8.40 7.29
C ILE A 57 -15.85 -9.48 8.31
N ALA A 58 -16.45 -9.38 9.51
CA ALA A 58 -16.39 -10.39 10.53
C ALA A 58 -17.79 -11.02 10.67
N ARG A 59 -17.89 -12.33 10.58
CA ARG A 59 -19.16 -13.04 10.75
C ARG A 59 -19.02 -14.22 11.72
N HIS A 60 -20.07 -14.48 12.47
CA HIS A 60 -20.16 -15.70 13.26
C HIS A 60 -20.44 -16.90 12.36
N THR A 61 -19.72 -17.98 12.58
CA THR A 61 -19.93 -19.29 11.98
C THR A 61 -19.99 -20.35 13.08
N GLU A 62 -20.36 -21.57 12.74
CA GLU A 62 -20.32 -22.69 13.69
C GLU A 62 -18.91 -22.95 14.28
N ASN A 63 -17.88 -22.58 13.54
CA ASN A 63 -16.47 -22.75 13.91
C ASN A 63 -15.82 -21.50 14.53
N GLY A 64 -16.61 -20.48 14.91
CA GLY A 64 -16.11 -19.23 15.46
C GLY A 64 -16.29 -18.03 14.52
N ILE A 65 -15.43 -17.02 14.66
CA ILE A 65 -15.48 -15.81 13.83
C ILE A 65 -14.64 -16.02 12.59
N GLN A 66 -15.26 -15.86 11.42
CA GLN A 66 -14.56 -15.81 10.13
C GLN A 66 -14.36 -14.36 9.72
N TYR A 67 -13.14 -14.05 9.28
CA TYR A 67 -12.79 -12.75 8.73
C TYR A 67 -12.60 -12.82 7.22
N ILE A 68 -13.06 -11.78 6.51
CA ILE A 68 -12.68 -11.48 5.13
C ILE A 68 -12.18 -10.06 5.13
N THR A 69 -10.89 -9.90 4.91
CA THR A 69 -10.20 -8.59 5.02
C THR A 69 -9.67 -8.17 3.66
N GLN A 70 -9.97 -6.95 3.26
CA GLN A 70 -9.40 -6.29 2.10
C GLN A 70 -8.44 -5.21 2.58
N LEU A 71 -7.22 -5.19 2.02
CA LEU A 71 -6.23 -4.14 2.22
C LEU A 71 -5.76 -3.64 0.85
N GLY A 72 -5.59 -2.34 0.72
CA GLY A 72 -5.23 -1.75 -0.56
C GLY A 72 -4.21 -0.62 -0.46
N THR A 73 -3.52 -0.37 -1.56
CA THR A 73 -2.62 0.78 -1.71
C THR A 73 -3.39 2.04 -2.14
N GLY A 74 -4.54 1.88 -2.79
CA GLY A 74 -5.34 2.91 -3.42
C GLY A 74 -6.58 3.33 -2.67
N ASN A 75 -7.02 4.55 -2.92
CA ASN A 75 -8.22 5.12 -2.30
C ASN A 75 -9.51 4.45 -2.82
N TYR A 76 -10.51 4.34 -1.95
CA TYR A 76 -11.90 3.98 -2.33
C TYR A 76 -12.59 5.17 -3.02
N ASN A 77 -12.16 5.48 -4.24
CA ASN A 77 -12.69 6.61 -4.99
C ASN A 77 -12.73 6.27 -6.48
N GLU A 78 -13.90 6.39 -7.11
CA GLU A 78 -14.14 6.00 -8.51
C GLU A 78 -13.28 6.80 -9.50
N LYS A 79 -13.06 8.08 -9.25
CA LYS A 79 -12.31 8.96 -10.15
C LYS A 79 -10.83 8.57 -10.16
N THR A 80 -10.25 8.40 -8.96
CA THR A 80 -8.84 8.03 -8.84
C THR A 80 -8.58 6.59 -9.27
N ALA A 81 -9.53 5.67 -9.05
CA ALA A 81 -9.42 4.28 -9.49
C ALA A 81 -9.31 4.12 -11.01
N LYS A 82 -9.82 5.07 -11.79
CA LYS A 82 -9.71 5.10 -13.27
C LYS A 82 -8.36 5.65 -13.75
N GLN A 83 -7.62 6.34 -12.91
CA GLN A 83 -6.41 7.07 -13.28
C GLN A 83 -5.14 6.51 -12.64
N TYR A 84 -5.27 5.79 -11.51
CA TYR A 84 -4.17 5.29 -10.72
C TYR A 84 -3.99 3.79 -10.91
N THR A 85 -2.73 3.34 -10.85
CA THR A 85 -2.44 1.92 -10.71
C THR A 85 -2.27 1.60 -9.23
N ASP A 86 -3.10 0.71 -8.73
CA ASP A 86 -3.08 0.26 -7.35
C ASP A 86 -3.19 -1.26 -7.27
N VAL A 87 -2.86 -1.81 -6.10
CA VAL A 87 -3.06 -3.22 -5.78
C VAL A 87 -3.95 -3.34 -4.55
N SER A 88 -4.76 -4.40 -4.53
CA SER A 88 -5.66 -4.71 -3.44
C SER A 88 -5.63 -6.21 -3.18
N LEU A 89 -5.42 -6.59 -1.92
CA LEU A 89 -5.48 -7.96 -1.43
C LEU A 89 -6.82 -8.19 -0.75
N ILE A 90 -7.50 -9.28 -1.08
CA ILE A 90 -8.63 -9.82 -0.31
C ILE A 90 -8.18 -11.16 0.25
N THR A 91 -8.26 -11.32 1.56
CA THR A 91 -7.79 -12.52 2.25
C THR A 91 -8.75 -12.97 3.34
N ALA A 92 -8.77 -14.29 3.58
CA ALA A 92 -9.43 -14.90 4.72
C ALA A 92 -8.43 -15.40 5.78
N ASP A 93 -7.16 -14.94 5.73
CA ASP A 93 -6.18 -15.25 6.78
C ASP A 93 -6.69 -14.71 8.12
N GLU A 94 -6.89 -15.63 9.06
CA GLU A 94 -7.45 -15.32 10.38
C GLU A 94 -6.59 -14.33 11.16
N ARG A 95 -5.26 -14.45 11.07
CA ARG A 95 -4.31 -13.58 11.78
C ARG A 95 -4.38 -12.14 11.28
N ILE A 96 -4.52 -11.95 9.95
CA ILE A 96 -4.74 -10.64 9.35
C ILE A 96 -6.12 -10.10 9.73
N GLY A 97 -7.14 -10.98 9.78
CA GLY A 97 -8.48 -10.60 10.21
C GLY A 97 -8.56 -10.17 11.68
N GLN A 98 -7.87 -10.87 12.57
CA GLN A 98 -7.76 -10.50 13.98
C GLN A 98 -7.06 -9.15 14.15
N ASP A 99 -5.95 -8.92 13.43
CA ASP A 99 -5.25 -7.63 13.43
C ASP A 99 -6.14 -6.51 12.88
N ALA A 100 -6.94 -6.77 11.84
CA ALA A 100 -7.89 -5.81 11.31
C ALA A 100 -8.98 -5.46 12.33
N GLY A 101 -9.53 -6.44 13.04
CA GLY A 101 -10.48 -6.21 14.13
C GLY A 101 -9.86 -5.37 15.25
N ALA A 102 -8.64 -5.70 15.67
CA ALA A 102 -7.89 -4.93 16.66
C ALA A 102 -7.60 -3.50 16.16
N PHE A 103 -7.30 -3.34 14.86
CA PHE A 103 -7.09 -2.01 14.26
C PHE A 103 -8.34 -1.14 14.37
N PHE A 104 -9.52 -1.63 13.97
CA PHE A 104 -10.76 -0.87 14.07
C PHE A 104 -11.13 -0.54 15.52
N ASN A 105 -10.94 -1.47 16.45
CA ASN A 105 -11.16 -1.22 17.88
C ASN A 105 -10.21 -0.12 18.41
N ASN A 106 -8.94 -0.16 18.04
CA ASN A 106 -7.98 0.86 18.44
C ASN A 106 -8.34 2.23 17.85
N MET A 107 -8.78 2.27 16.56
CA MET A 107 -9.26 3.51 15.93
C MET A 107 -10.47 4.10 16.66
N ALA A 108 -11.44 3.25 17.05
CA ALA A 108 -12.63 3.67 17.79
C ALA A 108 -12.29 4.24 19.17
N LEU A 109 -11.28 3.69 19.84
CA LEU A 109 -10.82 4.14 21.17
C LEU A 109 -9.80 5.29 21.12
N GLY A 110 -9.42 5.78 19.96
CA GLY A 110 -8.37 6.80 19.83
C GLY A 110 -6.96 6.29 20.16
N ASN A 111 -6.76 4.98 20.19
CA ASN A 111 -5.48 4.35 20.55
C ASN A 111 -4.58 4.13 19.32
N LEU A 112 -3.55 4.95 19.18
CA LEU A 112 -2.55 4.79 18.13
C LEU A 112 -1.39 3.85 18.50
N SER A 113 -1.35 3.35 19.75
CA SER A 113 -0.27 2.46 20.25
C SER A 113 -0.61 0.97 20.17
N GLY A 114 -1.57 0.59 19.34
CA GLY A 114 -2.00 -0.79 19.14
C GLY A 114 -0.84 -1.70 18.67
N ARG A 115 -0.87 -2.97 19.12
CA ARG A 115 0.08 -4.00 18.68
C ARG A 115 -0.62 -4.96 17.74
N TYR A 116 0.08 -5.38 16.69
CA TYR A 116 -0.43 -6.22 15.63
C TYR A 116 0.58 -7.34 15.36
N SER A 117 0.10 -8.51 15.03
CA SER A 117 0.93 -9.70 14.83
C SER A 117 1.48 -9.79 13.40
N ARG A 118 0.69 -9.33 12.43
CA ARG A 118 0.97 -9.42 11.01
C ARG A 118 1.08 -8.06 10.33
N LEU A 119 0.21 -7.13 10.70
CA LEU A 119 0.17 -5.81 10.10
C LEU A 119 1.23 -4.88 10.71
N PHE A 120 1.92 -4.12 9.87
CA PHE A 120 2.72 -3.00 10.33
C PHE A 120 1.88 -1.73 10.23
N VAL A 121 1.72 -1.04 11.34
CA VAL A 121 0.84 0.13 11.43
C VAL A 121 1.64 1.35 11.83
N ALA A 122 1.55 2.43 11.05
CA ALA A 122 2.07 3.73 11.45
C ALA A 122 1.05 4.46 12.35
N PRO A 123 1.53 5.28 13.30
CA PRO A 123 2.93 5.70 13.51
C PRO A 123 3.77 4.73 14.35
N THR A 124 3.20 3.64 14.86
CA THR A 124 3.78 2.86 15.95
C THR A 124 4.85 1.87 15.49
N SER A 125 4.54 1.03 14.50
CA SER A 125 5.39 -0.13 14.17
C SER A 125 5.90 -0.16 12.73
N LEU A 126 5.24 0.53 11.80
CA LEU A 126 5.54 0.42 10.37
C LEU A 126 7.01 0.77 10.05
N LYS A 127 7.47 1.93 10.49
CA LYS A 127 8.86 2.39 10.24
C LYS A 127 9.89 1.45 10.84
N ASN A 128 9.73 1.11 12.13
CA ASN A 128 10.69 0.27 12.85
C ASN A 128 10.78 -1.13 12.22
N ASN A 129 9.66 -1.71 11.81
CA ASN A 129 9.67 -3.01 11.14
C ASN A 129 10.31 -2.96 9.75
N ILE A 130 10.08 -1.90 8.97
CA ILE A 130 10.77 -1.71 7.69
C ILE A 130 12.29 -1.58 7.90
N LEU A 131 12.73 -0.79 8.88
CA LEU A 131 14.15 -0.66 9.20
C LEU A 131 14.76 -1.99 9.64
N ALA A 132 14.05 -2.77 10.47
CA ALA A 132 14.49 -4.10 10.88
C ALA A 132 14.61 -5.08 9.70
N LEU A 133 13.68 -5.05 8.74
CA LEU A 133 13.78 -5.84 7.50
C LEU A 133 14.98 -5.43 6.64
N MET A 134 15.33 -4.15 6.63
CA MET A 134 16.56 -3.67 5.97
C MET A 134 17.80 -4.17 6.71
N ASP A 135 17.80 -4.16 8.06
CA ASP A 135 18.90 -4.71 8.89
C ASP A 135 19.15 -6.20 8.60
N GLU A 136 18.07 -6.99 8.41
CA GLU A 136 18.21 -8.39 7.99
C GLU A 136 18.95 -8.53 6.65
N GLN A 137 18.71 -7.61 5.71
CA GLN A 137 19.41 -7.64 4.41
C GLN A 137 20.85 -7.11 4.53
N ILE A 138 21.09 -6.11 5.36
CA ILE A 138 22.44 -5.60 5.67
C ILE A 138 23.33 -6.71 6.24
N ALA A 139 22.78 -7.53 7.13
CA ALA A 139 23.49 -8.67 7.71
C ALA A 139 23.92 -9.73 6.66
N LYS A 140 23.23 -9.80 5.51
CA LYS A 140 23.58 -10.69 4.39
C LYS A 140 24.64 -10.09 3.44
N GLY A 141 24.94 -8.81 3.59
CA GLY A 141 25.91 -8.13 2.73
C GLY A 141 25.56 -8.22 1.25
N LYS A 142 26.47 -8.74 0.42
CA LYS A 142 26.28 -8.86 -1.05
C LYS A 142 25.15 -9.81 -1.47
N ASP A 143 24.73 -10.71 -0.61
CA ASP A 143 23.61 -11.62 -0.85
C ASP A 143 22.27 -10.98 -0.46
N GLY A 144 22.30 -9.82 0.21
CA GLY A 144 21.11 -9.05 0.56
C GLY A 144 20.48 -8.37 -0.66
N TYR A 145 19.15 -8.24 -0.62
CA TYR A 145 18.37 -7.62 -1.67
C TYR A 145 17.20 -6.83 -1.13
N ILE A 146 17.00 -5.64 -1.67
CA ILE A 146 15.87 -4.76 -1.33
C ILE A 146 15.28 -4.22 -2.63
N LEU A 147 13.97 -4.44 -2.87
CA LEU A 147 13.24 -3.82 -3.97
C LEU A 147 12.04 -3.06 -3.41
N LEU A 148 11.99 -1.77 -3.64
CA LEU A 148 10.97 -0.88 -3.10
C LEU A 148 10.26 -0.12 -4.22
N LYS A 149 8.96 -0.34 -4.39
CA LYS A 149 8.10 0.51 -5.23
C LYS A 149 7.22 1.37 -4.33
N PHE A 150 7.32 2.68 -4.49
CA PHE A 150 6.51 3.67 -3.76
C PHE A 150 6.51 5.02 -4.50
N ASN A 151 5.79 6.02 -3.97
CA ASN A 151 5.69 7.30 -4.69
C ASN A 151 6.80 8.27 -4.35
N SER A 152 7.18 8.41 -3.07
CA SER A 152 8.16 9.41 -2.63
C SER A 152 8.98 8.95 -1.44
N LEU A 153 10.26 9.36 -1.42
CA LEU A 153 11.25 9.08 -0.37
C LEU A 153 11.75 10.40 0.23
N THR A 154 11.44 10.66 1.50
CA THR A 154 11.93 11.82 2.26
C THR A 154 12.22 11.50 3.72
N ASP A 155 11.96 10.26 4.18
CA ASP A 155 12.25 9.86 5.55
C ASP A 155 13.75 9.68 5.74
N ILE A 156 14.32 10.47 6.66
CA ILE A 156 15.78 10.53 6.84
C ILE A 156 16.36 9.23 7.40
N ASP A 157 15.63 8.53 8.28
CA ASP A 157 16.10 7.29 8.86
C ASP A 157 16.09 6.17 7.81
N VAL A 158 15.07 6.14 6.95
CA VAL A 158 14.99 5.21 5.81
C VAL A 158 16.11 5.49 4.81
N ILE A 159 16.37 6.76 4.49
CA ILE A 159 17.47 7.14 3.59
C ILE A 159 18.83 6.72 4.18
N ALA A 160 19.05 6.97 5.47
CA ALA A 160 20.28 6.56 6.16
C ALA A 160 20.45 5.03 6.13
N LYS A 161 19.39 4.28 6.36
CA LYS A 161 19.38 2.80 6.34
C LYS A 161 19.62 2.24 4.93
N LEU A 162 19.05 2.84 3.90
CA LEU A 162 19.32 2.47 2.49
C LEU A 162 20.79 2.69 2.11
N ARG A 163 21.37 3.81 2.58
CA ARG A 163 22.80 4.06 2.40
C ARG A 163 23.66 3.02 3.12
N GLU A 164 23.31 2.69 4.37
CA GLU A 164 23.98 1.62 5.14
C GLU A 164 23.92 0.29 4.40
N ALA A 165 22.75 -0.09 3.86
CA ALA A 165 22.57 -1.28 3.07
C ALA A 165 23.47 -1.29 1.83
N SER A 166 23.54 -0.19 1.09
CA SER A 166 24.43 -0.07 -0.06
C SER A 166 25.91 -0.21 0.33
N CYS A 167 26.34 0.44 1.42
CA CYS A 167 27.71 0.31 1.93
C CYS A 167 28.05 -1.12 2.37
N ALA A 168 27.08 -1.88 2.85
CA ALA A 168 27.24 -3.29 3.18
C ALA A 168 27.28 -4.23 1.93
N GLY A 169 27.04 -3.70 0.75
CA GLY A 169 27.02 -4.45 -0.52
C GLY A 169 25.66 -4.98 -0.93
N VAL A 170 24.59 -4.64 -0.20
CA VAL A 170 23.20 -5.03 -0.54
C VAL A 170 22.79 -4.40 -1.86
N THR A 171 22.22 -5.18 -2.77
CA THR A 171 21.60 -4.65 -3.99
C THR A 171 20.27 -3.99 -3.65
N VAL A 172 20.13 -2.70 -3.94
CA VAL A 172 18.91 -1.93 -3.69
C VAL A 172 18.34 -1.40 -5.00
N GLU A 173 17.11 -1.74 -5.31
CA GLU A 173 16.38 -1.27 -6.47
C GLU A 173 15.14 -0.51 -6.02
N MET A 174 14.95 0.70 -6.53
CA MET A 174 13.79 1.52 -6.17
C MET A 174 13.04 1.98 -7.42
N ILE A 175 11.70 1.91 -7.36
CA ILE A 175 10.79 2.48 -8.37
C ILE A 175 10.06 3.64 -7.69
N VAL A 176 10.51 4.87 -7.98
CA VAL A 176 10.04 6.11 -7.33
C VAL A 176 9.61 7.11 -8.39
N ARG A 177 8.32 7.46 -8.43
CA ARG A 177 7.80 8.39 -9.46
C ARG A 177 7.79 9.85 -9.03
N GLY A 178 7.88 10.13 -7.75
CA GLY A 178 7.80 11.47 -7.16
C GLY A 178 9.13 11.90 -6.55
N ILE A 179 9.07 12.56 -5.40
CA ILE A 179 10.23 13.10 -4.71
C ILE A 179 11.14 11.94 -4.24
N CYS A 180 12.42 12.03 -4.58
CA CYS A 180 13.45 11.11 -4.09
C CYS A 180 14.61 11.95 -3.50
N CYS A 181 14.73 11.98 -2.18
CA CYS A 181 15.77 12.71 -1.47
C CYS A 181 17.05 11.87 -1.27
N LEU A 182 17.30 10.89 -2.17
CA LEU A 182 18.50 10.09 -2.20
C LEU A 182 19.07 10.11 -3.62
N LEU A 183 20.37 10.35 -3.76
CA LEU A 183 21.10 10.19 -5.02
C LEU A 183 21.68 8.78 -5.09
N PRO A 184 21.33 7.98 -6.11
CA PRO A 184 21.87 6.64 -6.31
C PRO A 184 23.23 6.67 -6.98
N GLY A 185 23.99 5.57 -6.90
CA GLY A 185 25.23 5.39 -7.66
C GLY A 185 26.40 6.26 -7.20
N VAL A 186 26.33 6.88 -6.01
CA VAL A 186 27.43 7.68 -5.46
C VAL A 186 28.48 6.75 -4.83
N PRO A 187 29.74 6.75 -5.32
CA PRO A 187 30.80 5.87 -4.82
C PRO A 187 31.00 5.96 -3.31
N GLY A 188 31.12 4.82 -2.64
CA GLY A 188 31.30 4.70 -1.19
C GLY A 188 30.06 5.04 -0.36
N HIS A 189 28.92 5.33 -0.99
CA HIS A 189 27.69 5.70 -0.29
C HIS A 189 26.45 4.95 -0.82
N THR A 190 26.12 5.11 -2.09
CA THR A 190 24.88 4.59 -2.68
C THR A 190 25.15 3.84 -4.00
N GLU A 191 26.38 3.35 -4.18
CA GLU A 191 26.85 2.69 -5.41
C GLU A 191 26.03 1.46 -5.80
N ASN A 192 25.44 0.77 -4.81
CA ASN A 192 24.60 -0.40 -5.01
C ASN A 192 23.09 -0.07 -5.06
N ILE A 193 22.75 1.22 -5.16
CA ILE A 193 21.35 1.67 -5.27
C ILE A 193 21.06 2.11 -6.70
N THR A 194 19.94 1.64 -7.23
CA THR A 194 19.36 2.12 -8.50
C THR A 194 17.98 2.69 -8.26
N VAL A 195 17.64 3.79 -8.93
CA VAL A 195 16.33 4.44 -8.84
C VAL A 195 15.74 4.61 -10.23
N THR A 196 14.58 4.02 -10.45
CA THR A 196 13.83 4.15 -11.71
C THR A 196 12.53 4.91 -11.45
N SER A 197 12.18 5.82 -12.35
CA SER A 197 10.89 6.54 -12.33
C SER A 197 10.09 6.20 -13.57
N ILE A 198 8.82 5.87 -13.40
CA ILE A 198 7.87 5.61 -14.49
C ILE A 198 6.74 6.64 -14.40
N VAL A 199 6.59 7.45 -15.44
CA VAL A 199 5.51 8.41 -15.61
C VAL A 199 4.85 8.13 -16.96
N GLY A 200 3.58 7.80 -16.95
CA GLY A 200 2.85 7.39 -18.14
C GLY A 200 1.39 7.81 -18.12
N ARG A 201 0.56 7.03 -18.80
CA ARG A 201 -0.89 7.25 -18.90
C ARG A 201 -1.59 7.22 -17.54
N PHE A 202 -1.16 6.27 -16.69
CA PHE A 202 -1.69 6.11 -15.35
C PHE A 202 -0.70 6.64 -14.31
N LEU A 203 -1.20 7.11 -13.19
CA LEU A 203 -0.39 7.46 -12.03
C LEU A 203 0.03 6.18 -11.32
N GLU A 204 1.34 5.89 -11.31
CA GLU A 204 1.90 4.78 -10.54
C GLU A 204 1.74 5.06 -9.04
N HIS A 205 0.82 4.35 -8.39
CA HIS A 205 0.41 4.68 -7.02
C HIS A 205 0.57 3.52 -6.03
N SER A 206 0.67 2.29 -6.50
CA SER A 206 0.89 1.13 -5.62
C SER A 206 2.21 1.23 -4.85
N ARG A 207 2.23 0.69 -3.62
CA ARG A 207 3.45 0.53 -2.82
C ARG A 207 3.63 -0.94 -2.53
N ILE A 208 4.80 -1.44 -2.93
CA ILE A 208 5.21 -2.83 -2.78
C ILE A 208 6.64 -2.82 -2.25
N TYR A 209 6.87 -3.52 -1.14
CA TYR A 209 8.19 -3.63 -0.52
C TYR A 209 8.61 -5.09 -0.53
N VAL A 210 9.82 -5.37 -0.99
CA VAL A 210 10.40 -6.70 -1.07
C VAL A 210 11.77 -6.70 -0.41
N PHE A 211 11.98 -7.62 0.52
CA PHE A 211 13.22 -7.81 1.25
C PHE A 211 13.68 -9.26 1.11
N GLY A 212 14.88 -9.46 0.57
CA GLY A 212 15.43 -10.78 0.27
C GLY A 212 14.96 -11.36 -1.05
N ARG A 213 15.34 -12.62 -1.29
CA ARG A 213 15.00 -13.39 -2.51
C ARG A 213 14.72 -14.85 -2.14
N GLY A 214 14.01 -15.56 -3.01
CA GLY A 214 13.71 -16.98 -2.86
C GLY A 214 12.84 -17.27 -1.64
N ASP A 215 13.16 -18.34 -0.93
CA ASP A 215 12.34 -18.82 0.20
C ASP A 215 12.33 -17.89 1.41
N GLU A 216 13.37 -17.05 1.55
CA GLU A 216 13.49 -16.06 2.65
C GLU A 216 12.91 -14.69 2.30
N GLU A 217 12.33 -14.54 1.12
CA GLU A 217 11.73 -13.29 0.69
C GLU A 217 10.55 -12.89 1.56
N LYS A 218 10.55 -11.62 1.98
CA LYS A 218 9.43 -10.99 2.67
C LYS A 218 8.86 -9.89 1.79
N MET A 219 7.59 -10.00 1.43
CA MET A 219 6.91 -9.06 0.55
C MET A 219 5.72 -8.42 1.26
N TYR A 220 5.52 -7.12 1.03
CA TYR A 220 4.43 -6.33 1.62
C TYR A 220 3.80 -5.42 0.60
N ILE A 221 2.49 -5.22 0.70
CA ILE A 221 1.79 -4.08 0.09
C ILE A 221 1.49 -3.04 1.16
N SER A 222 1.53 -1.76 0.82
CA SER A 222 1.34 -0.69 1.81
C SER A 222 0.53 0.48 1.29
N SER A 223 -0.13 1.19 2.20
CA SER A 223 -0.70 2.51 1.93
C SER A 223 0.34 3.64 2.07
N ALA A 224 1.47 3.38 2.73
CA ALA A 224 2.50 4.35 3.05
C ALA A 224 3.49 4.58 1.91
N ASP A 225 3.89 5.83 1.74
CA ASP A 225 5.18 6.18 1.14
C ASP A 225 6.26 6.23 2.23
N LEU A 226 7.54 6.18 1.85
CA LEU A 226 8.65 6.29 2.79
C LEU A 226 9.00 7.78 3.03
N MET A 227 8.02 8.48 3.60
CA MET A 227 8.11 9.89 3.97
C MET A 227 7.83 10.03 5.46
N THR A 228 8.54 10.90 6.17
CA THR A 228 8.35 11.14 7.61
C THR A 228 6.89 11.37 7.99
N ARG A 229 6.15 12.13 7.17
CA ARG A 229 4.71 12.36 7.41
C ARG A 229 3.88 11.07 7.36
N ASN A 230 4.26 10.10 6.52
CA ASN A 230 3.54 8.82 6.40
C ASN A 230 3.91 7.88 7.55
N THR A 231 5.18 7.85 7.92
CA THR A 231 5.70 6.93 8.93
C THR A 231 5.41 7.39 10.36
N GLU A 232 5.25 8.73 10.60
CA GLU A 232 5.17 9.30 11.93
C GLU A 232 3.89 10.12 12.21
N ARG A 233 3.21 10.64 11.17
CA ARG A 233 2.07 11.58 11.33
C ARG A 233 0.80 11.15 10.61
N ARG A 234 0.74 9.89 10.19
CA ARG A 234 -0.42 9.28 9.55
C ARG A 234 -0.69 7.90 10.12
N VAL A 235 -1.93 7.47 9.98
CA VAL A 235 -2.29 6.08 10.17
C VAL A 235 -2.18 5.39 8.81
N GLU A 236 -1.18 4.53 8.67
CA GLU A 236 -0.87 3.77 7.47
C GLU A 236 -0.75 2.29 7.82
N ILE A 237 -0.93 1.42 6.83
CA ILE A 237 -0.81 -0.03 7.02
C ILE A 237 0.10 -0.62 5.94
N ALA A 238 0.98 -1.55 6.35
CA ALA A 238 1.61 -2.51 5.46
C ALA A 238 1.16 -3.93 5.83
N CYS A 239 0.81 -4.71 4.81
CA CYS A 239 0.30 -6.07 4.94
C CYS A 239 1.27 -7.04 4.26
N PRO A 240 1.71 -8.12 4.96
CA PRO A 240 2.55 -9.14 4.36
C PRO A 240 1.78 -9.94 3.30
N ILE A 241 2.51 -10.40 2.30
CA ILE A 241 2.01 -11.26 1.23
C ILE A 241 2.67 -12.63 1.39
N ASP A 242 1.93 -13.59 1.92
CA ASP A 242 2.43 -14.94 2.16
C ASP A 242 2.05 -15.91 1.02
N ASP A 243 0.92 -15.67 0.34
CA ASP A 243 0.43 -16.55 -0.72
C ASP A 243 1.37 -16.54 -1.95
N PRO A 244 1.89 -17.72 -2.38
CA PRO A 244 2.84 -17.78 -3.48
C PRO A 244 2.29 -17.29 -4.82
N ALA A 245 0.99 -17.49 -5.10
CA ALA A 245 0.38 -17.05 -6.35
C ALA A 245 0.24 -15.52 -6.37
N VAL A 246 -0.09 -14.92 -5.22
CA VAL A 246 -0.14 -13.47 -5.07
C VAL A 246 1.27 -12.86 -5.18
N ARG A 247 2.29 -13.48 -4.56
CA ARG A 247 3.69 -13.06 -4.73
C ARG A 247 4.11 -13.08 -6.19
N THR A 248 3.86 -14.18 -6.90
CA THR A 248 4.16 -14.29 -8.33
C THR A 248 3.50 -13.15 -9.11
N ARG A 249 2.23 -12.86 -8.85
CA ARG A 249 1.53 -11.75 -9.50
C ARG A 249 2.17 -10.38 -9.26
N LEU A 250 2.62 -10.13 -8.03
CA LEU A 250 3.30 -8.88 -7.68
C LEU A 250 4.70 -8.81 -8.30
N HIS A 251 5.41 -9.94 -8.39
CA HIS A 251 6.68 -10.04 -9.12
C HIS A 251 6.50 -9.74 -10.61
N ASP A 252 5.45 -10.23 -11.27
CA ASP A 252 5.17 -9.92 -12.67
C ASP A 252 4.99 -8.41 -12.88
N ILE A 253 4.29 -7.74 -11.95
CA ILE A 253 4.10 -6.29 -11.98
C ILE A 253 5.44 -5.56 -11.80
N LEU A 254 6.23 -5.95 -10.80
CA LEU A 254 7.53 -5.35 -10.52
C LEU A 254 8.51 -5.59 -11.66
N TYR A 255 8.53 -6.81 -12.21
CA TYR A 255 9.35 -7.18 -13.36
C TYR A 255 9.05 -6.31 -14.59
N ALA A 256 7.77 -6.14 -14.93
CA ALA A 256 7.38 -5.24 -16.02
C ALA A 256 7.91 -3.83 -15.83
N MET A 257 7.87 -3.31 -14.59
CA MET A 257 8.35 -1.96 -14.27
C MET A 257 9.88 -1.87 -14.29
N GLN A 258 10.59 -2.86 -13.75
CA GLN A 258 12.06 -2.90 -13.77
C GLN A 258 12.59 -2.98 -15.20
N HIS A 259 11.86 -3.64 -16.11
CA HIS A 259 12.24 -3.84 -17.51
C HIS A 259 11.58 -2.83 -18.47
N ASP A 260 10.85 -1.83 -17.97
CA ASP A 260 10.32 -0.76 -18.82
C ASP A 260 11.48 0.03 -19.44
N THR A 261 11.51 0.09 -20.78
CA THR A 261 12.52 0.82 -21.56
C THR A 261 11.90 1.96 -22.38
N VAL A 262 10.57 2.09 -22.34
CA VAL A 262 9.83 3.10 -23.10
C VAL A 262 9.58 4.36 -22.25
N LYS A 263 9.05 4.17 -21.04
CA LYS A 263 8.67 5.28 -20.15
C LYS A 263 9.65 5.48 -18.99
N ALA A 264 10.40 4.45 -18.60
CA ALA A 264 11.30 4.52 -17.47
C ALA A 264 12.43 5.52 -17.67
N ARG A 265 12.72 6.24 -16.58
CA ARG A 265 13.87 7.13 -16.44
C ARG A 265 14.70 6.66 -15.25
N VAL A 266 15.99 6.64 -15.39
CA VAL A 266 16.95 6.27 -14.34
C VAL A 266 17.53 7.53 -13.74
N LEU A 267 17.41 7.69 -12.42
CA LEU A 267 18.04 8.77 -11.67
C LEU A 267 19.56 8.56 -11.66
N GLN A 268 20.31 9.61 -11.98
CA GLN A 268 21.75 9.60 -12.05
C GLN A 268 22.36 10.15 -10.74
N PRO A 269 23.66 9.91 -10.46
CA PRO A 269 24.34 10.45 -9.28
C PRO A 269 24.35 11.99 -9.20
N ASP A 270 24.21 12.67 -10.32
CA ASP A 270 24.13 14.14 -10.42
C ASP A 270 22.71 14.70 -10.22
N GLY A 271 21.72 13.82 -9.96
CA GLY A 271 20.33 14.20 -9.79
C GLY A 271 19.52 14.33 -11.09
N THR A 272 20.11 14.10 -12.24
CA THR A 272 19.40 14.11 -13.52
C THR A 272 18.70 12.77 -13.79
N TYR A 273 17.68 12.79 -14.66
CA TYR A 273 16.98 11.59 -15.10
C TYR A 273 17.26 11.28 -16.56
N CYS A 274 17.85 10.14 -16.83
CA CYS A 274 18.15 9.67 -18.18
C CYS A 274 17.18 8.56 -18.63
N LYS A 275 16.90 8.50 -19.93
CA LYS A 275 16.20 7.36 -20.52
C LYS A 275 17.07 6.12 -20.44
N LYS A 276 16.45 4.96 -20.25
CA LYS A 276 17.15 3.69 -20.47
C LYS A 276 17.59 3.57 -21.94
N PRO A 277 18.69 2.85 -22.21
CA PRO A 277 19.11 2.57 -23.59
C PRO A 277 18.00 1.90 -24.40
N ALA A 278 17.96 2.20 -25.69
CA ALA A 278 17.03 1.51 -26.59
C ALA A 278 17.42 0.03 -26.70
N VAL A 279 16.41 -0.84 -26.71
CA VAL A 279 16.54 -2.30 -26.87
C VAL A 279 15.72 -2.77 -28.06
N GLN A 280 16.00 -3.97 -28.56
CA GLN A 280 15.30 -4.53 -29.73
C GLN A 280 13.80 -4.75 -29.45
N ASP A 281 13.47 -5.27 -28.24
CA ASP A 281 12.09 -5.52 -27.83
C ASP A 281 11.73 -4.59 -26.65
N PRO A 282 11.26 -3.36 -26.93
CA PRO A 282 10.97 -2.39 -25.89
C PRO A 282 9.72 -2.75 -25.09
N ILE A 283 9.81 -2.65 -23.76
CA ILE A 283 8.69 -2.89 -22.84
C ILE A 283 8.17 -1.54 -22.33
N CYS A 284 6.87 -1.31 -22.47
CA CYS A 284 6.11 -0.30 -21.74
C CYS A 284 5.29 -1.01 -20.66
N ALA A 285 5.68 -0.85 -19.41
CA ALA A 285 5.06 -1.57 -18.30
C ALA A 285 3.54 -1.36 -18.22
N GLN A 286 3.07 -0.12 -18.38
CA GLN A 286 1.64 0.19 -18.30
C GLN A 286 0.85 -0.46 -19.45
N ASP A 287 1.37 -0.45 -20.66
CA ASP A 287 0.70 -1.05 -21.82
C ASP A 287 0.68 -2.57 -21.69
N LEU A 288 1.79 -3.19 -21.26
CA LEU A 288 1.87 -4.62 -21.02
C LEU A 288 0.86 -5.09 -19.97
N LEU A 289 0.84 -4.42 -18.81
CA LEU A 289 -0.07 -4.76 -17.70
C LEU A 289 -1.53 -4.51 -18.08
N MET A 290 -1.82 -3.46 -18.86
CA MET A 290 -3.16 -3.20 -19.38
C MET A 290 -3.61 -4.30 -20.36
N GLN A 291 -2.74 -4.74 -21.28
CA GLN A 291 -3.05 -5.84 -22.19
C GLN A 291 -3.32 -7.15 -21.44
N GLN A 292 -2.49 -7.48 -20.46
CA GLN A 292 -2.70 -8.66 -19.59
C GLN A 292 -4.04 -8.58 -18.85
N ALA A 293 -4.42 -7.41 -18.33
CA ALA A 293 -5.70 -7.23 -17.66
C ALA A 293 -6.90 -7.45 -18.63
N ILE A 294 -6.81 -6.93 -19.86
CA ILE A 294 -7.84 -7.12 -20.89
C ILE A 294 -7.95 -8.61 -21.28
N GLU A 295 -6.82 -9.29 -21.47
CA GLU A 295 -6.80 -10.71 -21.81
C GLU A 295 -7.38 -11.58 -20.69
N ASN A 296 -7.02 -11.28 -19.44
CA ASN A 296 -7.56 -11.99 -18.27
C ASN A 296 -9.07 -11.78 -18.15
N ALA A 297 -9.56 -10.56 -18.35
CA ALA A 297 -11.01 -10.29 -18.36
C ALA A 297 -11.73 -11.04 -19.47
N ARG A 298 -11.16 -11.14 -20.67
CA ARG A 298 -11.72 -11.93 -21.79
C ARG A 298 -11.75 -13.43 -21.47
N LYS A 299 -10.68 -13.98 -20.88
CA LYS A 299 -10.62 -15.38 -20.44
C LYS A 299 -11.69 -15.68 -19.37
N GLN A 300 -11.88 -14.78 -18.41
CA GLN A 300 -12.93 -14.92 -17.40
C GLN A 300 -14.34 -14.84 -17.99
N ALA A 301 -14.58 -13.93 -18.91
CA ALA A 301 -15.87 -13.81 -19.60
C ALA A 301 -16.20 -15.00 -20.50
N ALA A 302 -15.16 -15.71 -21.01
CA ALA A 302 -15.34 -16.93 -21.80
C ALA A 302 -15.57 -18.20 -20.94
N GLN A 303 -15.34 -18.13 -19.63
CA GLN A 303 -15.68 -19.24 -18.73
C GLN A 303 -17.20 -19.30 -18.54
N PRO A 304 -17.80 -20.52 -18.56
CA PRO A 304 -19.22 -20.63 -18.28
C PRO A 304 -19.52 -19.99 -16.92
N ALA A 305 -20.60 -19.20 -16.89
CA ALA A 305 -21.06 -18.59 -15.64
C ALA A 305 -21.15 -19.66 -14.55
N PRO A 306 -20.67 -19.38 -13.32
CA PRO A 306 -20.82 -20.35 -12.23
C PRO A 306 -22.28 -20.75 -12.13
N HIS A 307 -22.53 -22.05 -11.94
CA HIS A 307 -23.88 -22.63 -11.88
C HIS A 307 -24.84 -21.72 -11.10
N PRO A 308 -26.09 -21.52 -11.55
CA PRO A 308 -27.07 -20.68 -10.84
C PRO A 308 -27.16 -20.92 -9.34
N GLY A 309 -26.92 -22.16 -8.92
CA GLY A 309 -26.85 -22.55 -7.50
C GLY A 309 -25.65 -21.95 -6.74
N PHE A 310 -24.57 -21.51 -7.42
CA PHE A 310 -23.47 -20.83 -6.76
C PHE A 310 -23.82 -19.36 -6.50
N LEU A 311 -24.42 -18.68 -7.46
CA LEU A 311 -24.91 -17.30 -7.30
C LEU A 311 -26.05 -17.22 -6.27
N GLU A 312 -26.89 -18.23 -6.23
CA GLU A 312 -27.96 -18.34 -5.23
C GLU A 312 -27.42 -18.61 -3.81
N LYS A 313 -26.36 -19.41 -3.68
CA LYS A 313 -25.62 -19.59 -2.44
C LYS A 313 -24.94 -18.29 -1.97
N ILE A 314 -24.31 -17.55 -2.88
CA ILE A 314 -23.72 -16.23 -2.58
C ILE A 314 -24.83 -15.26 -2.17
N ARG A 315 -25.95 -15.20 -2.89
CA ARG A 315 -27.08 -14.32 -2.56
C ARG A 315 -27.70 -14.67 -1.21
N LYS A 316 -27.90 -15.95 -0.90
CA LYS A 316 -28.34 -16.43 0.43
C LYS A 316 -27.28 -16.11 1.50
N TRP A 317 -26.02 -16.18 1.14
CA TRP A 317 -24.91 -15.84 2.02
C TRP A 317 -24.92 -14.35 2.44
N PHE A 318 -25.27 -13.44 1.51
CA PHE A 318 -25.41 -12.00 1.79
C PHE A 318 -26.78 -11.61 2.37
N SER A 319 -27.85 -12.39 2.13
CA SER A 319 -29.21 -12.06 2.62
C SER A 319 -29.53 -12.58 4.03
N GLY A 320 -28.63 -13.35 4.66
CA GLY A 320 -28.81 -13.79 6.06
C GLY A 320 -29.96 -14.71 6.33
N SER A 321 -30.52 -15.38 5.31
CA SER A 321 -31.60 -16.36 5.42
C SER A 321 -31.12 -17.76 5.07
#